data_2b341f3ad58a5885beeb0e439df36dba
#
_entry.id   2b341f3ad58a5885beeb0e439df36dba
#
_cell.length_a   1.000
_cell.length_b   1.000
_cell.length_c   1.000
_cell.angle_alpha   90.00
_cell.angle_beta   90.00
_cell.angle_gamma   90.00
#
_symmetry.space_group_name_H-M   'P 1'
#
loop_
_entity.id
_entity.type
_entity.pdbx_description
1 polymer ?
#
loop_
_entity_poly.entity_id
_entity_poly.type
_entity_poly.pdbx_seq_one_letter_code
_entity_poly.pdbx_strand_id
1 'polypeptide(L)'
;MLLPTNTLLMTDPLRLVRPNILALEPYATARDEFDGGDISVWLDANESPYTNGVNRYPDPHQKELKKAIARLKGVDEACIFVGGAGSDEAIDLTYRIFCRPGIDNAVAISPSYG
;
A
#
# COMPACT_ATOMS: atom_id res chain seq x y z
N MET A 1 13.44 29.66 30.02
CA MET A 1 12.42 28.67 30.37
C MET A 1 12.09 27.91 29.09
N LEU A 2 12.78 26.78 28.87
CA LEU A 2 12.60 25.95 27.68
C LEU A 2 11.30 25.17 27.88
N LEU A 3 10.37 25.29 26.91
CA LEU A 3 9.16 24.47 26.90
C LEU A 3 9.60 23.01 26.70
N PRO A 4 8.95 22.05 27.37
CA PRO A 4 9.28 20.65 27.19
C PRO A 4 9.00 20.27 25.72
N THR A 5 9.97 19.65 25.06
CA THR A 5 9.81 19.00 23.77
C THR A 5 8.65 18.01 23.91
N ASN A 6 7.53 18.38 23.31
CA ASN A 6 6.35 17.53 23.23
C ASN A 6 6.72 16.31 22.39
N THR A 7 7.21 15.27 23.02
CA THR A 7 7.33 13.95 22.39
C THR A 7 5.90 13.50 22.16
N LEU A 8 5.37 13.82 20.98
CA LEU A 8 4.16 13.18 20.48
C LEU A 8 4.37 11.68 20.64
N LEU A 9 3.67 11.09 21.58
CA LEU A 9 3.60 9.64 21.70
C LEU A 9 3.11 9.12 20.33
N MET A 10 4.07 8.71 19.51
CA MET A 10 3.78 8.06 18.23
C MET A 10 3.03 6.77 18.58
N THR A 11 1.72 6.84 18.50
CA THR A 11 0.88 5.66 18.67
C THR A 11 1.23 4.71 17.54
N ASP A 12 1.62 3.49 17.87
CA ASP A 12 1.84 2.43 16.88
C ASP A 12 0.56 2.28 16.04
N PRO A 13 0.61 2.54 14.72
CA PRO A 13 -0.57 2.48 13.86
C PRO A 13 -1.26 1.11 13.87
N LEU A 14 -0.51 0.04 14.11
CA LEU A 14 -1.05 -1.32 14.17
C LEU A 14 -2.07 -1.51 15.29
N ARG A 15 -1.98 -0.71 16.36
CA ARG A 15 -2.96 -0.72 17.44
C ARG A 15 -4.32 -0.13 17.06
N LEU A 16 -4.37 0.64 15.99
CA LEU A 16 -5.59 1.25 15.47
C LEU A 16 -6.27 0.39 14.41
N VAL A 17 -5.55 -0.58 13.85
CA VAL A 17 -6.06 -1.49 12.83
C VAL A 17 -7.13 -2.39 13.42
N ARG A 18 -8.25 -2.55 12.71
CA ARG A 18 -9.33 -3.47 13.10
C ARG A 18 -8.78 -4.89 13.21
N PRO A 19 -9.13 -5.66 14.26
CA PRO A 19 -8.56 -6.98 14.49
C PRO A 19 -8.76 -7.97 13.34
N ASN A 20 -9.91 -7.91 12.66
CA ASN A 20 -10.19 -8.75 11.50
C ASN A 20 -9.35 -8.38 10.27
N ILE A 21 -8.91 -7.15 10.16
CA ILE A 21 -8.00 -6.71 9.09
C ILE A 21 -6.56 -7.11 9.44
N LEU A 22 -6.17 -6.91 10.69
CA LEU A 22 -4.83 -7.32 11.15
C LEU A 22 -4.58 -8.83 11.03
N ALA A 23 -5.63 -9.63 11.09
CA ALA A 23 -5.57 -11.08 10.94
C ALA A 23 -5.59 -11.57 9.48
N LEU A 24 -5.71 -10.67 8.49
CA LEU A 24 -5.68 -11.07 7.08
C LEU A 24 -4.26 -11.48 6.68
N GLU A 25 -4.17 -12.59 5.99
CA GLU A 25 -2.95 -12.98 5.30
C GLU A 25 -2.90 -12.30 3.93
N PRO A 26 -1.80 -11.63 3.58
CA PRO A 26 -1.64 -11.04 2.26
C PRO A 26 -1.72 -12.10 1.17
N TYR A 27 -2.34 -11.75 0.04
CA TYR A 27 -2.29 -12.59 -1.14
C TYR A 27 -0.84 -12.66 -1.66
N ALA A 28 -0.30 -13.87 -1.75
CA ALA A 28 0.98 -14.13 -2.40
C ALA A 28 0.75 -14.50 -3.88
N THR A 29 1.52 -13.90 -4.77
CA THR A 29 1.54 -14.29 -6.19
C THR A 29 2.48 -15.48 -6.38
N ALA A 30 2.30 -16.25 -7.46
CA ALA A 30 3.22 -17.33 -7.80
C ALA A 30 4.68 -16.84 -7.93
N ARG A 31 4.87 -15.57 -8.32
CA ARG A 31 6.21 -14.94 -8.39
C ARG A 31 6.77 -14.60 -7.02
N ASP A 32 5.94 -14.32 -6.03
CA ASP A 32 6.41 -14.07 -4.66
C ASP A 32 6.88 -15.36 -3.99
N GLU A 33 6.31 -16.50 -4.38
CA GLU A 33 6.68 -17.82 -3.85
C GLU A 33 7.93 -18.40 -4.53
N PHE A 34 8.39 -17.77 -5.60
CA PHE A 34 9.55 -18.22 -6.35
C PHE A 34 10.82 -17.46 -5.96
N ASP A 35 11.72 -18.15 -5.27
CA ASP A 35 13.01 -17.63 -4.79
C ASP A 35 14.19 -18.15 -5.66
N GLY A 36 14.01 -18.26 -6.95
CA GLY A 36 14.95 -18.90 -7.83
C GLY A 36 15.69 -18.01 -8.82
N GLY A 37 16.80 -18.55 -9.34
CA GLY A 37 17.74 -17.87 -10.24
C GLY A 37 17.21 -17.51 -11.63
N ASP A 38 18.10 -17.41 -12.63
CA ASP A 38 17.77 -17.02 -14.00
C ASP A 38 16.73 -17.93 -14.64
N ILE A 39 15.51 -17.41 -14.80
CA ILE A 39 14.44 -18.08 -15.53
C ILE A 39 14.43 -17.58 -16.96
N SER A 40 14.56 -18.51 -17.90
CA SER A 40 14.44 -18.22 -19.33
C SER A 40 13.00 -18.30 -19.84
N VAL A 41 12.14 -19.06 -19.15
CA VAL A 41 10.74 -19.28 -19.55
C VAL A 41 9.83 -19.16 -18.33
N TRP A 42 8.86 -18.25 -18.37
CA TRP A 42 7.84 -18.06 -17.35
C TRP A 42 6.55 -18.74 -17.77
N LEU A 43 6.04 -19.65 -16.92
CA LEU A 43 4.77 -20.36 -17.13
C LEU A 43 3.82 -20.19 -15.94
N ASP A 44 4.08 -19.18 -15.13
CA ASP A 44 3.37 -18.86 -13.87
C ASP A 44 2.08 -18.08 -14.07
N ALA A 45 1.91 -17.48 -15.26
CA ALA A 45 0.78 -16.59 -15.55
C ALA A 45 0.33 -16.71 -17.01
N ASN A 46 -0.93 -16.34 -17.26
CA ASN A 46 -1.51 -16.32 -18.60
C ASN A 46 -1.09 -15.06 -19.36
N GLU A 47 0.17 -15.02 -19.77
CA GLU A 47 0.77 -13.90 -20.50
C GLU A 47 0.88 -14.17 -22.00
N SER A 48 0.83 -13.11 -22.80
CA SER A 48 1.07 -13.24 -24.24
C SER A 48 2.53 -13.61 -24.51
N PRO A 49 2.81 -14.61 -25.36
CA PRO A 49 4.18 -14.96 -25.74
C PRO A 49 4.82 -13.93 -26.68
N TYR A 50 4.02 -13.05 -27.29
CA TYR A 50 4.51 -12.06 -28.25
C TYR A 50 5.00 -10.80 -27.56
N THR A 51 6.30 -10.51 -27.67
CA THR A 51 6.90 -9.32 -27.07
C THR A 51 6.43 -8.06 -27.77
N ASN A 52 5.70 -7.22 -27.03
CA ASN A 52 5.19 -5.93 -27.51
C ASN A 52 5.41 -4.79 -26.49
N GLY A 53 6.20 -5.03 -25.46
CA GLY A 53 6.49 -4.06 -24.39
C GLY A 53 5.46 -4.00 -23.28
N VAL A 54 4.26 -4.60 -23.47
CA VAL A 54 3.17 -4.62 -22.49
C VAL A 54 2.52 -6.01 -22.36
N ASN A 55 3.23 -7.05 -22.79
CA ASN A 55 2.74 -8.41 -22.80
C ASN A 55 2.90 -9.17 -21.47
N ARG A 56 3.60 -8.57 -20.52
CA ARG A 56 3.83 -9.15 -19.20
C ARG A 56 2.95 -8.48 -18.16
N TYR A 57 2.50 -9.23 -17.15
CA TYR A 57 1.85 -8.65 -16.01
C TYR A 57 2.79 -7.69 -15.26
N PRO A 58 2.28 -6.56 -14.80
CA PRO A 58 3.08 -5.63 -14.02
C PRO A 58 3.50 -6.25 -12.67
N ASP A 59 4.60 -5.77 -12.11
CA ASP A 59 5.00 -6.12 -10.75
C ASP A 59 3.89 -5.73 -9.76
N PRO A 60 3.27 -6.68 -9.02
CA PRO A 60 2.19 -6.40 -8.08
C PRO A 60 2.64 -5.50 -6.92
N HIS A 61 3.93 -5.47 -6.62
CA HIS A 61 4.51 -4.63 -5.58
C HIS A 61 4.99 -3.26 -6.07
N GLN A 62 4.99 -3.00 -7.39
CA GLN A 62 5.43 -1.77 -8.06
C GLN A 62 6.79 -1.25 -7.55
N LYS A 63 7.74 -2.17 -7.33
CA LYS A 63 9.04 -1.88 -6.69
C LYS A 63 9.79 -0.72 -7.34
N GLU A 64 9.94 -0.74 -8.65
CA GLU A 64 10.69 0.31 -9.37
C GLU A 64 9.97 1.67 -9.32
N LEU A 65 8.64 1.68 -9.39
CA LEU A 65 7.85 2.89 -9.24
C LEU A 65 7.99 3.48 -7.83
N LYS A 66 7.87 2.64 -6.80
CA LYS A 66 8.04 3.05 -5.39
C LYS A 66 9.44 3.61 -5.15
N LYS A 67 10.50 2.98 -5.67
CA LYS A 67 11.86 3.52 -5.60
C LYS A 67 11.99 4.91 -6.25
N ALA A 68 11.37 5.11 -7.40
CA ALA A 68 11.40 6.39 -8.08
C ALA A 68 10.68 7.48 -7.26
N ILE A 69 9.49 7.17 -6.71
CA ILE A 69 8.73 8.08 -5.87
C ILE A 69 9.47 8.36 -4.56
N ALA A 70 10.05 7.33 -3.91
CA ALA A 70 10.83 7.47 -2.68
C ALA A 70 11.98 8.48 -2.85
N ARG A 71 12.75 8.33 -3.94
CA ARG A 71 13.83 9.27 -4.28
C ARG A 71 13.31 10.69 -4.51
N LEU A 72 12.20 10.85 -5.23
CA LEU A 72 11.61 12.16 -5.52
C LEU A 72 11.08 12.86 -4.27
N LYS A 73 10.48 12.09 -3.35
CA LYS A 73 9.82 12.62 -2.15
C LYS A 73 10.71 12.65 -0.91
N GLY A 74 11.88 11.97 -0.94
CA GLY A 74 12.76 11.86 0.22
C GLY A 74 12.16 11.05 1.36
N VAL A 75 11.38 10.00 1.06
CA VAL A 75 10.74 9.12 2.03
C VAL A 75 11.15 7.66 1.78
N ASP A 76 10.93 6.80 2.77
CA ASP A 76 11.15 5.36 2.62
C ASP A 76 10.13 4.73 1.65
N GLU A 77 10.56 3.73 0.88
CA GLU A 77 9.69 2.97 -0.02
C GLU A 77 8.51 2.31 0.71
N ALA A 78 8.72 1.88 1.95
CA ALA A 78 7.70 1.30 2.82
C ALA A 78 6.57 2.30 3.18
N CYS A 79 6.83 3.61 3.05
CA CYS A 79 5.83 4.65 3.27
C CYS A 79 5.00 5.00 2.03
N ILE A 80 5.17 4.25 0.93
CA ILE A 80 4.52 4.54 -0.34
C ILE A 80 3.49 3.46 -0.65
N PHE A 81 2.24 3.86 -0.74
CA PHE A 81 1.15 3.09 -1.30
C PHE A 81 0.81 3.62 -2.70
N VAL A 82 0.73 2.72 -3.68
CA VAL A 82 0.33 3.05 -5.04
C VAL A 82 -1.03 2.39 -5.30
N GLY A 83 -2.08 3.18 -5.26
CA GLY A 83 -3.45 2.75 -5.55
C GLY A 83 -3.82 2.96 -7.01
N GLY A 84 -4.86 2.26 -7.48
CA GLY A 84 -5.35 2.33 -8.86
C GLY A 84 -6.38 3.44 -9.10
N ALA A 85 -7.12 3.85 -8.08
CA ALA A 85 -8.25 4.80 -8.19
C ALA A 85 -7.98 6.15 -7.50
N GLY A 86 -6.72 6.55 -7.39
CA GLY A 86 -6.33 7.84 -6.83
C GLY A 86 -6.56 7.97 -5.32
N SER A 87 -6.77 9.20 -4.85
CA SER A 87 -6.93 9.51 -3.43
C SER A 87 -8.19 8.88 -2.82
N ASP A 88 -9.25 8.72 -3.61
CA ASP A 88 -10.51 8.17 -3.12
C ASP A 88 -10.36 6.72 -2.65
N GLU A 89 -9.57 5.91 -3.36
CA GLU A 89 -9.23 4.57 -2.92
C GLU A 89 -8.43 4.58 -1.61
N ALA A 90 -7.46 5.48 -1.48
CA ALA A 90 -6.67 5.60 -0.25
C ALA A 90 -7.55 6.00 0.95
N ILE A 91 -8.52 6.90 0.74
CA ILE A 91 -9.49 7.29 1.75
C ILE A 91 -10.40 6.11 2.12
N ASP A 92 -10.98 5.42 1.14
CA ASP A 92 -11.84 4.25 1.37
C ASP A 92 -11.10 3.14 2.13
N LEU A 93 -9.87 2.82 1.72
CA LEU A 93 -9.03 1.85 2.42
C LEU A 93 -8.72 2.28 3.86
N THR A 94 -8.48 3.56 4.10
CA THR A 94 -8.26 4.08 5.45
C THR A 94 -9.48 3.82 6.34
N TYR A 95 -10.67 4.10 5.86
CA TYR A 95 -11.89 3.77 6.62
C TYR A 95 -12.04 2.27 6.84
N ARG A 96 -11.79 1.44 5.84
CA ARG A 96 -11.90 -0.02 5.97
C ARG A 96 -10.89 -0.60 6.94
N ILE A 97 -9.71 -0.03 7.03
CA ILE A 97 -8.63 -0.52 7.92
C ILE A 97 -8.91 -0.12 9.38
N PHE A 98 -9.34 1.10 9.62
CA PHE A 98 -9.36 1.67 10.96
C PHE A 98 -10.76 1.85 11.55
N CYS A 99 -11.81 2.01 10.75
CA CYS A 99 -13.14 2.35 11.24
C CYS A 99 -14.08 1.13 11.23
N ARG A 100 -14.68 0.81 12.38
CA ARG A 100 -15.70 -0.24 12.48
C ARG A 100 -17.04 0.31 12.03
N PRO A 101 -17.73 -0.32 11.07
CA PRO A 101 -19.03 0.14 10.60
C PRO A 101 -20.05 0.26 11.72
N GLY A 102 -20.74 1.40 11.77
CA GLY A 102 -21.80 1.66 12.75
C GLY A 102 -21.31 1.93 14.20
N ILE A 103 -20.00 1.96 14.42
CA ILE A 103 -19.41 2.17 15.76
C ILE A 103 -18.50 3.40 15.76
N ASP A 104 -17.54 3.45 14.86
CA ASP A 104 -16.55 4.53 14.82
C ASP A 104 -17.03 5.67 13.90
N ASN A 105 -16.55 6.89 14.16
CA ASN A 105 -16.94 8.09 13.43
C ASN A 105 -15.73 8.69 12.71
N ALA A 106 -16.00 9.36 11.60
CA ALA A 106 -15.06 10.24 10.95
C ALA A 106 -15.46 11.71 11.21
N VAL A 107 -14.48 12.56 11.43
CA VAL A 107 -14.68 13.99 11.63
C VAL A 107 -14.12 14.74 10.42
N ALA A 108 -14.95 15.56 9.80
CA ALA A 108 -14.55 16.40 8.68
C ALA A 108 -14.84 17.87 8.98
N ILE A 109 -14.06 18.75 8.35
CA ILE A 109 -14.26 20.20 8.44
C ILE A 109 -15.19 20.60 7.27
N SER A 110 -16.20 21.42 7.55
CA SER A 110 -17.09 21.98 6.54
C SER A 110 -16.85 23.49 6.40
N PRO A 111 -16.73 24.04 5.18
CA PRO A 111 -16.77 23.33 3.88
C PRO A 111 -15.49 22.53 3.60
N SER A 112 -15.63 21.44 2.86
CA SER A 112 -14.55 20.56 2.43
C SER A 112 -14.68 20.28 0.93
N TYR A 113 -13.69 19.60 0.38
CA TYR A 113 -13.77 19.02 -0.96
C TYR A 113 -14.94 18.02 -1.02
N GLY A 114 -15.69 18.05 -2.14
CA GLY A 114 -16.91 17.25 -2.34
C GLY A 114 -16.65 15.81 -2.71
#